data_d9a10e74581e4f4334a107c3374f8784
#
_entry.id   d9a10e74581e4f4334a107c3374f8784
#
_cell.length_a   1.000
_cell.length_b   1.000
_cell.length_c   1.000
_cell.angle_alpha   90.00
_cell.angle_beta   90.00
_cell.angle_gamma   90.00
#
_symmetry.space_group_name_H-M   'P 1'
#
loop_
_entity.id
_entity.type
_entity.pdbx_description
1 polymer ?
#
loop_
_entity_poly.entity_id
_entity_poly.type
_entity_poly.pdbx_seq_one_letter_code
_entity_poly.pdbx_strand_id
1 'polypeptide(L)'
;MTKTKKRGESPLFLLMEISQNKTFWYNNYMYTKNEDELVALGEKLGHLLEKNDVLILTGELGAGKTTLTKGLAKGLDIHQMIKSPTYTIVREYEGRLPLYHLDVYRIEGDADSIDLDEFLFGSGVTVIEWGHLLGEDLPADYLELEILKDDEGREVIFHTHGQRATELLKGLTEGV
;
A
#
# COMPACT_ATOMS: atom_id res chain seq x y z
N MET A 1 24.61 -24.77 26.39
CA MET A 1 24.97 -23.91 25.25
C MET A 1 23.86 -22.89 25.01
N THR A 2 24.06 -21.69 25.46
CA THR A 2 23.14 -20.57 25.28
C THR A 2 23.24 -20.11 23.83
N LYS A 3 22.20 -20.33 23.02
CA LYS A 3 22.08 -19.72 21.70
C LYS A 3 22.00 -18.21 21.88
N THR A 4 23.05 -17.54 21.49
CA THR A 4 23.13 -16.07 21.44
C THR A 4 22.02 -15.58 20.50
N LYS A 5 21.02 -14.91 21.05
CA LYS A 5 19.94 -14.26 20.34
C LYS A 5 20.58 -13.21 19.40
N LYS A 6 20.64 -13.49 18.09
CA LYS A 6 21.03 -12.50 17.10
C LYS A 6 20.02 -11.36 17.15
N ARG A 7 20.50 -10.17 17.46
CA ARG A 7 19.72 -8.93 17.38
C ARG A 7 19.24 -8.78 15.94
N GLY A 8 17.92 -8.85 15.71
CA GLY A 8 17.31 -8.50 14.44
C GLY A 8 16.35 -9.52 13.83
N GLU A 9 16.17 -10.69 14.43
CA GLU A 9 15.15 -11.64 13.94
C GLU A 9 13.78 -11.21 14.48
N SER A 10 12.92 -10.68 13.58
CA SER A 10 11.53 -10.43 13.94
C SER A 10 10.84 -11.77 14.24
N PRO A 11 9.79 -11.80 15.08
CA PRO A 11 8.98 -13.01 15.31
C PRO A 11 8.46 -13.64 14.01
N LEU A 12 8.34 -12.82 12.95
CA LEU A 12 7.98 -13.26 11.61
C LEU A 12 9.03 -14.15 10.95
N PHE A 13 10.32 -13.84 11.11
CA PHE A 13 11.39 -14.63 10.52
C PHE A 13 11.34 -16.09 11.01
N LEU A 14 11.06 -16.27 12.30
CA LEU A 14 10.93 -17.61 12.90
C LEU A 14 9.70 -18.37 12.39
N LEU A 15 8.61 -17.66 12.09
CA LEU A 15 7.38 -18.25 11.54
C LEU A 15 7.52 -18.54 10.04
N MET A 16 8.32 -17.78 9.32
CA MET A 16 8.61 -18.00 7.89
C MET A 16 9.47 -19.24 7.66
N GLU A 17 10.39 -19.58 8.57
CA GLU A 17 11.13 -20.87 8.51
C GLU A 17 10.22 -22.08 8.62
N ILE A 18 9.05 -21.94 9.26
CA ILE A 18 8.08 -23.02 9.46
C ILE A 18 7.13 -23.15 8.26
N SER A 19 6.93 -22.11 7.48
CA SER A 19 5.98 -22.10 6.34
C SER A 19 6.69 -22.16 4.99
N GLN A 20 7.40 -23.23 4.71
CA GLN A 20 7.97 -23.45 3.38
C GLN A 20 6.86 -23.38 2.31
N ASN A 21 6.84 -22.31 1.51
CA ASN A 21 6.10 -22.17 0.25
C ASN A 21 4.71 -21.50 0.23
N LYS A 22 4.29 -20.72 1.20
CA LYS A 22 3.00 -19.99 1.08
C LYS A 22 3.16 -18.50 1.39
N THR A 23 2.43 -17.66 0.64
CA THR A 23 2.09 -16.29 1.04
C THR A 23 1.53 -16.33 2.46
N PHE A 24 2.17 -15.63 3.38
CA PHE A 24 1.88 -15.80 4.80
C PHE A 24 1.23 -14.53 5.37
N TRP A 25 0.07 -14.70 6.01
CA TRP A 25 -0.60 -13.68 6.79
C TRP A 25 -0.39 -13.92 8.28
N TYR A 26 0.02 -12.89 8.99
CA TYR A 26 0.06 -12.91 10.44
C TYR A 26 -0.39 -11.54 10.99
N ASN A 27 -1.56 -11.49 11.60
CA ASN A 27 -2.17 -10.24 12.06
C ASN A 27 -2.25 -9.21 10.93
N ASN A 28 -1.46 -8.13 11.02
CA ASN A 28 -1.37 -7.06 10.04
C ASN A 28 -0.11 -7.14 9.15
N TYR A 29 0.45 -8.34 8.97
CA TYR A 29 1.63 -8.60 8.14
C TYR A 29 1.33 -9.51 6.97
N MET A 30 1.95 -9.25 5.85
CA MET A 30 2.01 -10.16 4.73
C MET A 30 3.41 -10.16 4.12
N TYR A 31 3.89 -11.34 3.74
CA TYR A 31 5.12 -11.46 2.98
C TYR A 31 4.81 -11.85 1.54
N THR A 32 5.45 -11.15 0.61
CA THR A 32 5.43 -11.47 -0.82
C THR A 32 6.82 -11.88 -1.27
N LYS A 33 6.95 -13.01 -1.95
CA LYS A 33 8.25 -13.58 -2.35
C LYS A 33 8.87 -12.88 -3.55
N ASN A 34 8.02 -12.30 -4.41
CA ASN A 34 8.42 -11.70 -5.67
C ASN A 34 7.44 -10.60 -6.10
N GLU A 35 7.76 -9.97 -7.21
CA GLU A 35 6.95 -8.89 -7.78
C GLU A 35 5.53 -9.35 -8.14
N ASP A 36 5.38 -10.55 -8.70
CA ASP A 36 4.05 -11.08 -9.10
C ASP A 36 3.13 -11.26 -7.90
N GLU A 37 3.64 -11.70 -6.76
CA GLU A 37 2.86 -11.82 -5.52
C GLU A 37 2.47 -10.44 -4.97
N LEU A 38 3.34 -9.44 -5.09
CA LEU A 38 3.04 -8.07 -4.69
C LEU A 38 1.95 -7.44 -5.58
N VAL A 39 2.01 -7.70 -6.89
CA VAL A 39 0.95 -7.31 -7.84
C VAL A 39 -0.37 -8.01 -7.48
N ALA A 40 -0.35 -9.31 -7.19
CA ALA A 40 -1.53 -10.08 -6.82
C ALA A 40 -2.18 -9.56 -5.51
N LEU A 41 -1.37 -9.14 -4.54
CA LEU A 41 -1.86 -8.47 -3.34
C LEU A 41 -2.59 -7.17 -3.69
N GLY A 42 -1.97 -6.35 -4.53
CA GLY A 42 -2.57 -5.10 -5.01
C GLY A 42 -3.89 -5.33 -5.75
N GLU A 43 -3.95 -6.33 -6.63
CA GLU A 43 -5.16 -6.67 -7.37
C GLU A 43 -6.31 -7.08 -6.45
N LYS A 44 -6.02 -7.93 -5.47
CA LYS A 44 -7.00 -8.36 -4.47
C LYS A 44 -7.53 -7.18 -3.66
N LEU A 45 -6.65 -6.28 -3.22
CA LEU A 45 -7.05 -5.06 -2.53
C LEU A 45 -7.87 -4.15 -3.46
N GLY A 46 -7.44 -4.00 -4.71
CA GLY A 46 -8.14 -3.18 -5.72
C GLY A 46 -9.59 -3.59 -5.95
N HIS A 47 -9.89 -4.89 -5.89
CA HIS A 47 -11.27 -5.39 -5.99
C HIS A 47 -12.15 -4.99 -4.81
N LEU A 48 -11.57 -4.74 -3.65
CA LEU A 48 -12.28 -4.37 -2.42
C LEU A 48 -12.51 -2.86 -2.29
N LEU A 49 -11.77 -2.06 -3.07
CA LEU A 49 -11.83 -0.61 -2.97
C LEU A 49 -13.17 -0.05 -3.45
N GLU A 50 -13.62 0.95 -2.73
CA GLU A 50 -14.82 1.71 -3.00
C GLU A 50 -14.50 3.20 -3.15
N LYS A 51 -15.47 3.96 -3.62
CA LYS A 51 -15.36 5.41 -3.75
C LYS A 51 -14.92 6.07 -2.44
N ASN A 52 -13.97 6.98 -2.52
CA ASN A 52 -13.37 7.73 -1.43
C ASN A 52 -12.46 6.91 -0.49
N ASP A 53 -12.15 5.68 -0.81
CA ASP A 53 -11.10 4.96 -0.10
C ASP A 53 -9.74 5.63 -0.33
N VAL A 54 -8.95 5.72 0.73
CA VAL A 54 -7.62 6.31 0.72
C VAL A 54 -6.60 5.28 1.19
N LEU A 55 -5.57 5.08 0.38
CA LEU A 55 -4.41 4.25 0.69
C LEU A 55 -3.16 5.12 0.79
N ILE A 56 -2.39 4.90 1.83
CA ILE A 56 -1.06 5.49 2.00
C ILE A 56 -0.02 4.41 1.73
N LEU A 57 0.92 4.66 0.82
CA LEU A 57 2.03 3.76 0.56
C LEU A 57 3.32 4.35 1.09
N THR A 58 3.95 3.63 2.01
CA THR A 58 5.21 4.01 2.65
C THR A 58 6.28 2.98 2.33
N GLY A 59 7.48 3.42 2.06
CA GLY A 59 8.61 2.56 1.76
C GLY A 59 9.72 3.34 1.05
N GLU A 60 10.96 2.87 1.18
CA GLU A 60 12.08 3.50 0.49
C GLU A 60 11.96 3.41 -1.04
N LEU A 61 12.80 4.14 -1.75
CA LEU A 61 12.88 4.07 -3.21
C LEU A 61 13.13 2.62 -3.65
N GLY A 62 12.32 2.13 -4.60
CA GLY A 62 12.41 0.75 -5.10
C GLY A 62 11.82 -0.30 -4.15
N ALA A 63 11.10 0.08 -3.09
CA ALA A 63 10.43 -0.86 -2.19
C ALA A 63 9.29 -1.65 -2.87
N GLY A 64 8.67 -1.09 -3.92
CA GLY A 64 7.58 -1.73 -4.65
C GLY A 64 6.25 -0.98 -4.60
N LYS A 65 6.25 0.31 -4.24
CA LYS A 65 5.04 1.14 -4.21
C LYS A 65 4.34 1.19 -5.56
N THR A 66 5.09 1.42 -6.64
CA THR A 66 4.55 1.43 -8.01
C THR A 66 4.09 0.03 -8.43
N THR A 67 4.81 -1.02 -8.07
CA THR A 67 4.44 -2.42 -8.35
C THR A 67 3.10 -2.77 -7.69
N LEU A 68 2.93 -2.41 -6.41
CA LEU A 68 1.66 -2.59 -5.71
C LEU A 68 0.53 -1.81 -6.39
N THR A 69 0.80 -0.57 -6.82
CA THR A 69 -0.19 0.27 -7.52
C THR A 69 -0.59 -0.32 -8.87
N LYS A 70 0.31 -1.00 -9.58
CA LYS A 70 -0.06 -1.77 -10.78
C LYS A 70 -1.09 -2.86 -10.46
N GLY A 71 -0.94 -3.53 -9.33
CA GLY A 71 -1.93 -4.50 -8.85
C GLY A 71 -3.27 -3.85 -8.52
N LEU A 72 -3.26 -2.75 -7.76
CA LEU A 72 -4.47 -1.98 -7.45
C LEU A 72 -5.23 -1.59 -8.73
N ALA A 73 -4.49 -1.12 -9.74
CA ALA A 73 -5.04 -0.75 -11.04
C ALA A 73 -5.74 -1.94 -11.72
N LYS A 74 -5.15 -3.12 -11.68
CA LYS A 74 -5.80 -4.34 -12.20
C LYS A 74 -7.12 -4.63 -11.50
N GLY A 75 -7.16 -4.54 -10.17
CA GLY A 75 -8.38 -4.72 -9.38
C GLY A 75 -9.44 -3.64 -9.61
N LEU A 76 -9.06 -2.49 -10.14
CA LEU A 76 -9.93 -1.38 -10.51
C LEU A 76 -10.30 -1.38 -12.01
N ASP A 77 -9.95 -2.44 -12.76
CA ASP A 77 -10.17 -2.54 -14.21
C ASP A 77 -9.51 -1.41 -15.01
N ILE A 78 -8.36 -0.95 -14.54
CA ILE A 78 -7.55 0.06 -15.24
C ILE A 78 -6.58 -0.66 -16.19
N HIS A 79 -6.65 -0.30 -17.49
CA HIS A 79 -5.82 -0.90 -18.55
C HIS A 79 -4.68 0.01 -19.00
N GLN A 80 -4.62 1.22 -18.47
CA GLN A 80 -3.54 2.17 -18.74
C GLN A 80 -2.25 1.72 -18.06
N MET A 81 -1.10 2.08 -18.65
CA MET A 81 0.21 1.83 -18.04
C MET A 81 0.39 2.68 -16.79
N ILE A 82 0.57 2.04 -15.65
CA ILE A 82 0.84 2.72 -14.38
C ILE A 82 2.31 3.17 -14.34
N LYS A 83 2.50 4.44 -14.04
CA LYS A 83 3.81 5.08 -13.92
C LYS A 83 3.94 5.74 -12.55
N SER A 84 5.17 5.81 -12.04
CA SER A 84 5.45 6.55 -10.80
C SER A 84 5.05 8.03 -10.93
N PRO A 85 4.37 8.61 -9.92
CA PRO A 85 4.03 10.03 -9.88
C PRO A 85 5.14 10.91 -9.29
N THR A 86 6.35 10.36 -9.05
CA THR A 86 7.45 11.07 -8.36
C THR A 86 7.77 12.44 -8.98
N TYR A 87 7.70 12.55 -10.31
CA TYR A 87 8.00 13.81 -11.01
C TYR A 87 6.77 14.64 -11.37
N THR A 88 5.60 14.00 -11.47
CA THR A 88 4.35 14.65 -11.86
C THR A 88 3.50 15.09 -10.69
N ILE A 89 3.82 14.59 -9.49
CA ILE A 89 3.07 14.74 -8.22
C ILE A 89 1.74 13.99 -8.27
N VAL A 90 0.93 14.15 -9.32
CA VAL A 90 -0.37 13.50 -9.50
C VAL A 90 -0.44 12.80 -10.85
N ARG A 91 -0.98 11.59 -10.86
CA ARG A 91 -1.45 10.87 -12.06
C ARG A 91 -2.86 10.38 -11.84
N GLU A 92 -3.67 10.50 -12.86
CA GLU A 92 -5.06 10.06 -12.85
C GLU A 92 -5.26 8.93 -13.87
N TYR A 93 -6.02 7.93 -13.50
CA TYR A 93 -6.34 6.77 -14.34
C TYR A 93 -7.83 6.47 -14.27
N GLU A 94 -8.37 5.95 -15.36
CA GLU A 94 -9.77 5.58 -15.47
C GLU A 94 -9.94 4.06 -15.43
N GLY A 95 -10.93 3.61 -14.67
CA GLY A 95 -11.32 2.21 -14.54
C GLY A 95 -12.72 2.07 -13.96
N ARG A 96 -12.99 0.98 -13.27
CA ARG A 96 -14.24 0.80 -12.51
C ARG A 96 -14.49 1.98 -11.57
N LEU A 97 -13.45 2.46 -10.95
CA LEU A 97 -13.36 3.73 -10.23
C LEU A 97 -12.14 4.49 -10.74
N PRO A 98 -12.17 5.83 -10.78
CA PRO A 98 -10.97 6.62 -11.00
C PRO A 98 -9.92 6.31 -9.94
N LEU A 99 -8.65 6.28 -10.33
CA LEU A 99 -7.50 6.16 -9.42
C LEU A 99 -6.70 7.46 -9.49
N TYR A 100 -6.57 8.12 -8.36
CA TYR A 100 -5.69 9.28 -8.16
C TYR A 100 -4.42 8.81 -7.45
N HIS A 101 -3.30 8.83 -8.14
CA HIS A 101 -2.01 8.39 -7.61
C HIS A 101 -1.12 9.61 -7.39
N LEU A 102 -0.83 9.91 -6.12
CA LEU A 102 -0.09 11.07 -5.66
C LEU A 102 1.25 10.65 -5.05
N ASP A 103 2.28 11.50 -5.24
CA ASP A 103 3.53 11.47 -4.49
C ASP A 103 3.77 12.85 -3.89
N VAL A 104 3.67 12.94 -2.58
CA VAL A 104 3.77 14.21 -1.86
C VAL A 104 5.15 14.48 -1.26
N TYR A 105 6.15 13.67 -1.58
CA TYR A 105 7.51 13.85 -1.06
C TYR A 105 8.10 15.22 -1.42
N ARG A 106 7.86 15.68 -2.66
CA ARG A 106 8.42 16.95 -3.19
C ARG A 106 7.67 18.19 -2.75
N ILE A 107 6.48 18.04 -2.17
CA ILE A 107 5.65 19.15 -1.68
C ILE A 107 5.63 19.23 -0.16
N GLU A 108 6.58 18.58 0.52
CA GLU A 108 6.72 18.66 1.96
C GLU A 108 6.75 20.11 2.44
N GLY A 109 5.83 20.47 3.35
CA GLY A 109 5.67 21.83 3.85
C GLY A 109 4.87 22.78 2.95
N ASP A 110 4.39 22.33 1.78
CA ASP A 110 3.56 23.08 0.84
C ASP A 110 2.37 22.25 0.33
N ALA A 111 1.61 21.67 1.28
CA ALA A 111 0.43 20.85 0.96
C ALA A 111 -0.65 21.66 0.22
N ASP A 112 -0.66 22.97 0.40
CA ASP A 112 -1.58 23.88 -0.29
C ASP A 112 -1.26 24.04 -1.79
N SER A 113 -0.13 23.54 -2.25
CA SER A 113 0.26 23.57 -3.67
C SER A 113 -0.58 22.67 -4.56
N ILE A 114 -1.30 21.71 -3.98
CA ILE A 114 -2.27 20.86 -4.65
C ILE A 114 -3.63 20.98 -3.95
N ASP A 115 -4.70 20.87 -4.72
CA ASP A 115 -6.04 20.77 -4.16
C ASP A 115 -6.31 19.31 -3.73
N LEU A 116 -5.83 18.96 -2.54
CA LEU A 116 -5.94 17.61 -1.99
C LEU A 116 -7.40 17.16 -1.85
N ASP A 117 -8.30 18.09 -1.50
CA ASP A 117 -9.73 17.81 -1.32
C ASP A 117 -10.39 17.36 -2.61
N GLU A 118 -9.94 17.83 -3.77
CA GLU A 118 -10.43 17.40 -5.09
C GLU A 118 -10.26 15.89 -5.26
N PHE A 119 -9.16 15.32 -4.75
CA PHE A 119 -8.89 13.89 -4.83
C PHE A 119 -9.57 13.12 -3.70
N LEU A 120 -9.41 13.55 -2.45
CA LEU A 120 -9.93 12.85 -1.28
C LEU A 120 -11.46 12.74 -1.25
N PHE A 121 -12.16 13.76 -1.75
CA PHE A 121 -13.62 13.83 -1.81
C PHE A 121 -14.18 13.70 -3.23
N GLY A 122 -13.35 13.31 -4.17
CA GLY A 122 -13.72 13.05 -5.55
C GLY A 122 -14.54 11.77 -5.73
N SER A 123 -14.60 11.27 -6.96
CA SER A 123 -15.40 10.08 -7.29
C SER A 123 -14.62 8.77 -7.27
N GLY A 124 -13.33 8.80 -6.96
CA GLY A 124 -12.44 7.67 -7.08
C GLY A 124 -11.76 7.24 -5.79
N VAL A 125 -10.71 6.48 -5.98
CA VAL A 125 -9.78 6.00 -4.95
C VAL A 125 -8.51 6.85 -5.00
N THR A 126 -7.97 7.21 -3.86
CA THR A 126 -6.72 7.96 -3.76
C THR A 126 -5.62 7.11 -3.16
N VAL A 127 -4.50 7.02 -3.86
CA VAL A 127 -3.26 6.37 -3.39
C VAL A 127 -2.19 7.43 -3.25
N ILE A 128 -1.64 7.58 -2.06
CA ILE A 128 -0.66 8.63 -1.73
C ILE A 128 0.64 7.99 -1.27
N GLU A 129 1.71 8.21 -2.03
CA GLU A 129 3.07 7.87 -1.60
C GLU A 129 3.59 8.97 -0.68
N TRP A 130 4.27 8.60 0.41
CA TRP A 130 4.77 9.50 1.43
C TRP A 130 3.67 10.32 2.15
N GLY A 131 2.45 9.76 2.21
CA GLY A 131 1.28 10.46 2.74
C GLY A 131 1.41 10.91 4.19
N HIS A 132 2.26 10.27 5.02
CA HIS A 132 2.53 10.71 6.38
C HIS A 132 3.06 12.14 6.47
N LEU A 133 3.67 12.67 5.39
CA LEU A 133 4.15 14.05 5.32
C LEU A 133 3.02 15.08 5.31
N LEU A 134 1.79 14.66 5.00
CA LEU A 134 0.60 15.52 5.02
C LEU A 134 0.09 15.84 6.44
N GLY A 135 0.49 15.07 7.45
CA GLY A 135 0.14 15.31 8.84
C GLY A 135 -1.36 15.46 9.05
N GLU A 136 -1.79 16.63 9.50
CA GLU A 136 -3.20 16.95 9.79
C GLU A 136 -4.09 17.03 8.55
N ASP A 137 -3.52 17.17 7.36
CA ASP A 137 -4.27 17.19 6.09
C ASP A 137 -4.72 15.80 5.64
N LEU A 138 -4.25 14.72 6.31
CA LEU A 138 -4.74 13.37 6.09
C LEU A 138 -6.20 13.22 6.54
N PRO A 139 -7.02 12.44 5.81
CA PRO A 139 -8.36 12.12 6.26
C PRO A 139 -8.31 11.27 7.54
N ALA A 140 -9.44 11.20 8.25
CA ALA A 140 -9.54 10.37 9.46
C ALA A 140 -9.51 8.86 9.16
N ASP A 141 -9.86 8.47 7.93
CA ASP A 141 -9.98 7.07 7.52
C ASP A 141 -9.07 6.78 6.32
N TYR A 142 -8.07 5.94 6.51
CA TYR A 142 -7.17 5.46 5.47
C TYR A 142 -6.45 4.16 5.89
N LEU A 143 -6.08 3.36 4.91
CA LEU A 143 -5.24 2.18 5.10
C LEU A 143 -3.81 2.49 4.66
N GLU A 144 -2.87 2.39 5.56
CA GLU A 144 -1.45 2.52 5.25
C GLU A 144 -0.82 1.15 5.01
N LEU A 145 -0.05 1.05 3.94
CA LEU A 145 0.77 -0.11 3.60
C LEU A 145 2.23 0.31 3.64
N GLU A 146 2.95 -0.18 4.62
CA GLU A 146 4.38 -0.01 4.75
C GLU A 146 5.09 -1.19 4.07
N ILE A 147 5.89 -0.90 3.04
CA ILE A 147 6.56 -1.92 2.23
C ILE A 147 8.04 -1.89 2.54
N LEU A 148 8.56 -3.00 3.06
CA LEU A 148 9.95 -3.17 3.43
C LEU A 148 10.61 -4.20 2.52
N LYS A 149 11.82 -3.89 2.06
CA LYS A 149 12.63 -4.84 1.29
C LYS A 149 13.18 -5.92 2.21
N ASP A 150 13.09 -7.16 1.75
CA ASP A 150 13.69 -8.32 2.37
C ASP A 150 14.25 -9.23 1.26
N ASP A 151 15.55 -9.16 1.02
CA ASP A 151 16.23 -9.85 -0.08
C ASP A 151 15.46 -9.70 -1.41
N GLU A 152 14.90 -10.80 -1.96
CA GLU A 152 14.09 -10.79 -3.18
C GLU A 152 12.61 -10.48 -2.91
N GLY A 153 12.17 -10.62 -1.66
CA GLY A 153 10.79 -10.43 -1.24
C GLY A 153 10.49 -9.06 -0.69
N ARG A 154 9.25 -8.93 -0.21
CA ARG A 154 8.77 -7.72 0.47
C ARG A 154 7.94 -8.11 1.68
N GLU A 155 8.19 -7.43 2.80
CA GLU A 155 7.26 -7.41 3.92
C GLU A 155 6.28 -6.26 3.71
N VAL A 156 5.00 -6.52 3.89
CA VAL A 156 3.96 -5.51 3.84
C VAL A 156 3.27 -5.46 5.19
N ILE A 157 3.36 -4.32 5.85
CA ILE A 157 2.73 -4.07 7.14
C ILE A 157 1.55 -3.14 6.92
N PHE A 158 0.38 -3.55 7.43
CA PHE A 158 -0.85 -2.79 7.31
C PHE A 158 -1.14 -2.03 8.59
N HIS A 159 -1.34 -0.72 8.48
CA HIS A 159 -1.76 0.15 9.58
C HIS A 159 -3.15 0.69 9.27
N THR A 160 -4.13 0.33 10.09
CA THR A 160 -5.51 0.77 9.90
C THR A 160 -5.79 2.04 10.68
N HIS A 161 -6.36 3.03 10.00
CA HIS A 161 -6.85 4.27 10.58
C HIS A 161 -8.34 4.41 10.24
N GLY A 162 -9.20 4.29 11.23
CA GLY A 162 -10.64 4.35 11.05
C GLY A 162 -11.31 3.01 10.73
N GLN A 163 -12.64 3.04 10.70
CA GLN A 163 -13.46 1.83 10.52
C GLN A 163 -13.33 1.25 9.12
N ARG A 164 -13.35 2.07 8.08
CA ARG A 164 -13.27 1.61 6.69
C ARG A 164 -11.95 0.89 6.41
N ALA A 165 -10.84 1.40 6.92
CA ALA A 165 -9.54 0.76 6.79
C ALA A 165 -9.52 -0.62 7.46
N THR A 166 -10.14 -0.76 8.62
CA THR A 166 -10.30 -2.04 9.32
C THR A 166 -11.12 -3.03 8.50
N GLU A 167 -12.21 -2.59 7.88
CA GLU A 167 -13.04 -3.41 6.99
C GLU A 167 -12.27 -3.86 5.75
N LEU A 168 -11.46 -2.99 5.14
CA LEU A 168 -10.61 -3.33 4.00
C LEU A 168 -9.60 -4.42 4.36
N LEU A 169 -8.90 -4.27 5.48
CA LEU A 169 -7.94 -5.26 5.94
C LEU A 169 -8.63 -6.61 6.24
N LYS A 170 -9.78 -6.58 6.87
CA LYS A 170 -10.60 -7.77 7.13
C LYS A 170 -11.00 -8.47 5.83
N GLY A 171 -11.52 -7.74 4.85
CA GLY A 171 -11.87 -8.28 3.54
C GLY A 171 -10.69 -8.89 2.80
N LEU A 172 -9.52 -8.27 2.93
CA LEU A 172 -8.28 -8.75 2.33
C LEU A 172 -7.79 -10.06 2.96
N THR A 173 -7.93 -10.22 4.28
CA THR A 173 -7.48 -11.41 5.03
C THR A 173 -8.49 -12.57 4.97
N GLU A 174 -9.79 -12.32 4.95
CA GLU A 174 -10.84 -13.36 4.91
C GLU A 174 -10.91 -14.10 3.57
N GLY A 175 -10.38 -13.54 2.50
CA GLY A 175 -10.32 -14.19 1.18
C GLY A 175 -9.08 -15.08 0.97
N VAL A 176 -8.37 -15.42 2.02
CA VAL A 176 -7.15 -16.26 1.97
C VAL A 176 -7.45 -17.71 2.31
#